data_dc40e7ad1e3bc91c328867e830cc07f8
#
_entry.id   dc40e7ad1e3bc91c328867e830cc07f8
#
_cell.length_a   1.000
_cell.length_b   1.000
_cell.length_c   1.000
_cell.angle_alpha   90.00
_cell.angle_beta   90.00
_cell.angle_gamma   90.00
#
_symmetry.space_group_name_H-M   'P 1'
#
loop_
_entity.id
_entity.type
_entity.pdbx_description
1 polymer ?
#
loop_
_entity_poly.entity_id
_entity_poly.type
_entity_poly.pdbx_seq_one_letter_code
_entity_poly.pdbx_strand_id
1 'polypeptide(L)'
;DNGDVANDHYHRYPEDIAIMKELGLQAYRFSFAWPRMFPQGSGAKEERGFAFYDRLIDGLLEAGIEPLATLYHWDLPQALELKGGWTNRDVIGWFENYVAICTKRLGDRVTNWMVLNEPMAFCGAGYFLGMHAPGRTGRKSFVKAALNTSLSLSTGADVVRQHVANAYIGSTFSMSHVEPISNSEKDRLAAEKVDDLLNLFFLYPALGKGYPLKRLKFLSSILDEMKPGDENRLKAELDFIGLQNYTREVVKHSWITPFIKASM
;
A
#
# COMPACT_ATOMS: atom_id res chain seq x y z
N ASP A 1 -18.05 -0.75 11.74
CA ASP A 1 -17.78 0.70 11.63
C ASP A 1 -18.08 1.15 10.21
N ASN A 2 -18.59 2.38 10.06
CA ASN A 2 -18.86 3.03 8.79
C ASN A 2 -18.46 4.50 8.86
N GLY A 3 -18.59 5.24 7.75
CA GLY A 3 -18.25 6.64 7.64
C GLY A 3 -19.44 7.60 7.73
N ASP A 4 -20.58 7.16 8.24
CA ASP A 4 -21.80 7.97 8.25
C ASP A 4 -21.68 9.24 9.11
N VAL A 5 -20.82 9.18 10.13
CA VAL A 5 -20.43 10.34 10.95
C VAL A 5 -18.91 10.45 10.93
N ALA A 6 -18.38 11.32 10.11
CA ALA A 6 -16.95 11.59 9.92
C ALA A 6 -16.73 13.09 9.66
N ASN A 7 -15.55 13.49 9.18
CA ASN A 7 -15.23 14.88 8.86
C ASN A 7 -15.92 15.42 7.60
N ASP A 8 -16.64 14.57 6.86
CA ASP A 8 -17.38 14.90 5.64
C ASP A 8 -16.53 15.60 4.56
N HIS A 9 -15.29 15.16 4.39
CA HIS A 9 -14.36 15.71 3.40
C HIS A 9 -14.97 15.72 1.97
N TYR A 10 -15.83 14.75 1.65
CA TYR A 10 -16.49 14.66 0.34
C TYR A 10 -17.27 15.92 -0.03
N HIS A 11 -17.93 16.57 0.93
CA HIS A 11 -18.66 17.82 0.72
C HIS A 11 -17.84 19.05 1.12
N ARG A 12 -16.94 18.89 2.11
CA ARG A 12 -16.20 20.00 2.71
C ARG A 12 -14.80 20.22 2.15
N TYR A 13 -14.38 19.46 1.14
CA TYR A 13 -13.05 19.62 0.55
C TYR A 13 -12.72 21.07 0.11
N PRO A 14 -13.67 21.95 -0.32
CA PRO A 14 -13.33 23.34 -0.62
C PRO A 14 -12.90 24.13 0.62
N GLU A 15 -13.51 23.86 1.79
CA GLU A 15 -13.11 24.45 3.08
C GLU A 15 -11.70 23.95 3.47
N ASP A 16 -11.44 22.65 3.31
CA ASP A 16 -10.13 22.04 3.60
C ASP A 16 -9.04 22.65 2.71
N ILE A 17 -9.31 22.86 1.41
CA ILE A 17 -8.38 23.54 0.49
C ILE A 17 -8.12 24.99 0.91
N ALA A 18 -9.15 25.72 1.33
CA ALA A 18 -8.99 27.09 1.80
C ALA A 18 -8.08 27.15 3.04
N ILE A 19 -8.25 26.23 4.00
CA ILE A 19 -7.41 26.11 5.19
C ILE A 19 -5.96 25.77 4.80
N MET A 20 -5.77 24.79 3.90
CA MET A 20 -4.44 24.42 3.41
C MET A 20 -3.72 25.60 2.76
N LYS A 21 -4.43 26.41 1.97
CA LYS A 21 -3.90 27.60 1.34
C LYS A 21 -3.54 28.68 2.37
N GLU A 22 -4.38 28.93 3.37
CA GLU A 22 -4.11 29.86 4.46
C GLU A 22 -2.85 29.46 5.27
N LEU A 23 -2.68 28.15 5.50
CA LEU A 23 -1.50 27.59 6.16
C LEU A 23 -0.24 27.60 5.28
N GLY A 24 -0.34 27.96 4.01
CA GLY A 24 0.81 28.03 3.09
C GLY A 24 1.33 26.64 2.66
N LEU A 25 0.48 25.61 2.67
CA LEU A 25 0.88 24.26 2.24
C LEU A 25 1.19 24.28 0.74
N GLN A 26 2.29 23.67 0.36
CA GLN A 26 2.75 23.59 -1.04
C GLN A 26 2.27 22.32 -1.74
N ALA A 27 1.96 21.27 -0.99
CA ALA A 27 1.50 19.99 -1.52
C ALA A 27 0.50 19.34 -0.58
N TYR A 28 -0.41 18.55 -1.15
CA TYR A 28 -1.39 17.77 -0.40
C TYR A 28 -1.42 16.33 -0.88
N ARG A 29 -1.14 15.41 0.04
CA ARG A 29 -1.27 13.98 -0.22
C ARG A 29 -2.67 13.49 0.13
N PHE A 30 -3.34 12.86 -0.83
CA PHE A 30 -4.65 12.23 -0.65
C PHE A 30 -4.67 10.85 -1.32
N SER A 31 -5.69 10.05 -1.02
CA SER A 31 -5.88 8.75 -1.67
C SER A 31 -7.18 8.70 -2.45
N PHE A 32 -7.17 7.92 -3.54
CA PHE A 32 -8.38 7.54 -4.22
C PHE A 32 -9.08 6.41 -3.47
N ALA A 33 -10.38 6.50 -3.29
CA ALA A 33 -11.20 5.39 -2.82
C ALA A 33 -11.62 4.54 -4.02
N TRP A 34 -10.98 3.39 -4.21
CA TRP A 34 -11.33 2.47 -5.31
C TRP A 34 -12.83 2.16 -5.36
N PRO A 35 -13.51 1.80 -4.24
CA PRO A 35 -14.95 1.54 -4.27
C PRO A 35 -15.81 2.77 -4.62
N ARG A 36 -15.32 3.99 -4.41
CA ARG A 36 -16.03 5.21 -4.83
C ARG A 36 -16.08 5.36 -6.35
N MET A 37 -15.01 4.96 -7.03
CA MET A 37 -14.90 5.06 -8.50
C MET A 37 -15.41 3.80 -9.21
N PHE A 38 -15.27 2.64 -8.56
CA PHE A 38 -15.69 1.33 -9.05
C PHE A 38 -16.36 0.54 -7.92
N PRO A 39 -17.65 0.73 -7.66
CA PRO A 39 -18.34 0.03 -6.56
C PRO A 39 -18.28 -1.50 -6.66
N GLN A 40 -18.21 -2.03 -7.88
CA GLN A 40 -18.03 -3.48 -8.14
C GLN A 40 -16.55 -3.87 -8.33
N GLY A 41 -15.62 -2.93 -8.13
CA GLY A 41 -14.18 -3.14 -8.26
C GLY A 41 -13.66 -3.15 -9.69
N SER A 42 -14.48 -3.48 -10.66
CA SER A 42 -14.19 -3.50 -12.09
C SER A 42 -15.47 -3.29 -12.90
N GLY A 43 -15.35 -3.06 -14.20
CA GLY A 43 -16.48 -2.85 -15.10
C GLY A 43 -17.04 -1.42 -15.06
N ALA A 44 -18.30 -1.26 -14.69
CA ALA A 44 -18.97 0.04 -14.70
C ALA A 44 -18.32 1.04 -13.73
N LYS A 45 -18.06 2.24 -14.22
CA LYS A 45 -17.52 3.36 -13.45
C LYS A 45 -18.63 4.12 -12.75
N GLU A 46 -18.36 4.64 -11.57
CA GLU A 46 -19.22 5.64 -10.91
C GLU A 46 -18.68 7.04 -11.24
N GLU A 47 -19.27 7.69 -12.20
CA GLU A 47 -18.82 8.99 -12.68
C GLU A 47 -18.85 10.10 -11.60
N ARG A 48 -19.74 10.00 -10.61
CA ARG A 48 -19.76 10.94 -9.47
C ARG A 48 -18.49 10.79 -8.62
N GLY A 49 -17.97 9.57 -8.51
CA GLY A 49 -16.70 9.30 -7.83
C GLY A 49 -15.53 9.96 -8.54
N PHE A 50 -15.45 9.83 -9.86
CA PHE A 50 -14.42 10.50 -10.66
C PHE A 50 -14.57 12.02 -10.61
N ALA A 51 -15.79 12.55 -10.78
CA ALA A 51 -16.06 13.98 -10.72
C ALA A 51 -15.69 14.62 -9.37
N PHE A 52 -15.73 13.87 -8.27
CA PHE A 52 -15.23 14.34 -6.98
C PHE A 52 -13.72 14.58 -7.04
N TYR A 53 -12.96 13.62 -7.55
CA TYR A 53 -11.51 13.75 -7.65
C TYR A 53 -11.07 14.78 -8.70
N ASP A 54 -11.82 14.92 -9.80
CA ASP A 54 -11.58 16.01 -10.76
C ASP A 54 -11.65 17.38 -10.03
N ARG A 55 -12.74 17.63 -9.29
CA ARG A 55 -12.92 18.90 -8.56
C ARG A 55 -11.89 19.09 -7.43
N LEU A 56 -11.52 18.03 -6.71
CA LEU A 56 -10.49 18.10 -5.67
C LEU A 56 -9.15 18.51 -6.26
N ILE A 57 -8.73 17.85 -7.34
CA ILE A 57 -7.45 18.13 -8.02
C ILE A 57 -7.45 19.53 -8.61
N ASP A 58 -8.52 19.93 -9.32
CA ASP A 58 -8.64 21.27 -9.89
C ASP A 58 -8.54 22.34 -8.81
N GLY A 59 -9.27 22.17 -7.70
CA GLY A 59 -9.25 23.11 -6.57
C GLY A 59 -7.87 23.21 -5.89
N LEU A 60 -7.14 22.10 -5.77
CA LEU A 60 -5.75 22.13 -5.25
C LEU A 60 -4.85 22.93 -6.19
N LEU A 61 -4.89 22.66 -7.49
CA LEU A 61 -4.08 23.36 -8.49
C LEU A 61 -4.41 24.86 -8.55
N GLU A 62 -5.67 25.24 -8.51
CA GLU A 62 -6.14 26.64 -8.43
C GLU A 62 -5.63 27.34 -7.15
N ALA A 63 -5.48 26.59 -6.06
CA ALA A 63 -4.92 27.09 -4.82
C ALA A 63 -3.38 27.17 -4.81
N GLY A 64 -2.70 26.64 -5.86
CA GLY A 64 -1.25 26.54 -5.95
C GLY A 64 -0.67 25.41 -5.11
N ILE A 65 -1.49 24.39 -4.80
CA ILE A 65 -1.12 23.23 -3.97
C ILE A 65 -0.94 22.02 -4.89
N GLU A 66 0.24 21.40 -4.83
CA GLU A 66 0.58 20.23 -5.64
C GLU A 66 -0.15 18.97 -5.17
N PRO A 67 -0.92 18.27 -6.05
CA PRO A 67 -1.59 17.03 -5.68
C PRO A 67 -0.61 15.84 -5.68
N LEU A 68 -0.52 15.11 -4.56
CA LEU A 68 0.19 13.84 -4.42
C LEU A 68 -0.84 12.71 -4.26
N ALA A 69 -1.10 11.97 -5.34
CA ALA A 69 -2.16 10.97 -5.37
C ALA A 69 -1.67 9.58 -4.94
N THR A 70 -2.36 8.95 -4.00
CA THR A 70 -2.16 7.56 -3.61
C THR A 70 -3.26 6.70 -4.22
N LEU A 71 -2.89 5.72 -5.05
CA LEU A 71 -3.84 4.87 -5.78
C LEU A 71 -4.59 3.90 -4.87
N TYR A 72 -3.92 3.30 -3.90
CA TYR A 72 -4.56 2.37 -2.97
C TYR A 72 -4.14 2.64 -1.52
N HIS A 73 -5.16 2.92 -0.68
CA HIS A 73 -4.97 3.14 0.76
C HIS A 73 -5.98 2.32 1.57
N TRP A 74 -5.98 0.98 1.29
CA TRP A 74 -6.61 -0.10 2.04
C TRP A 74 -8.09 -0.36 1.75
N ASP A 75 -8.76 0.47 0.99
CA ASP A 75 -10.17 0.36 0.66
C ASP A 75 -10.41 -0.50 -0.60
N LEU A 76 -10.35 -1.81 -0.43
CA LEU A 76 -10.69 -2.76 -1.50
C LEU A 76 -12.21 -2.84 -1.68
N PRO A 77 -12.75 -2.73 -2.91
CA PRO A 77 -14.17 -2.99 -3.16
C PRO A 77 -14.63 -4.35 -2.63
N GLN A 78 -15.73 -4.36 -1.86
CA GLN A 78 -16.26 -5.58 -1.25
C GLN A 78 -16.53 -6.68 -2.27
N ALA A 79 -16.96 -6.31 -3.49
CA ALA A 79 -17.19 -7.24 -4.57
C ALA A 79 -15.91 -8.01 -5.02
N LEU A 80 -14.73 -7.38 -4.88
CA LEU A 80 -13.45 -8.05 -5.14
C LEU A 80 -13.03 -8.92 -3.96
N GLU A 81 -13.29 -8.48 -2.73
CA GLU A 81 -13.01 -9.29 -1.55
C GLU A 81 -13.84 -10.58 -1.53
N LEU A 82 -15.09 -10.55 -1.95
CA LEU A 82 -15.94 -11.73 -2.12
C LEU A 82 -15.38 -12.73 -3.15
N LYS A 83 -14.55 -12.26 -4.10
CA LYS A 83 -13.81 -13.09 -5.06
C LYS A 83 -12.44 -13.55 -4.55
N GLY A 84 -12.10 -13.23 -3.30
CA GLY A 84 -10.82 -13.58 -2.67
C GLY A 84 -9.88 -12.41 -2.41
N GLY A 85 -10.20 -11.21 -2.88
CA GLY A 85 -9.42 -9.99 -2.63
C GLY A 85 -7.94 -10.16 -2.98
N TRP A 86 -7.07 -9.66 -2.13
CA TRP A 86 -5.61 -9.77 -2.34
C TRP A 86 -5.08 -11.21 -2.32
N THR A 87 -5.85 -12.21 -1.85
CA THR A 87 -5.43 -13.62 -1.96
C THR A 87 -5.74 -14.25 -3.31
N ASN A 88 -6.56 -13.61 -4.14
CA ASN A 88 -6.83 -14.04 -5.51
C ASN A 88 -5.82 -13.38 -6.46
N ARG A 89 -5.16 -14.19 -7.30
CA ARG A 89 -4.18 -13.73 -8.27
C ARG A 89 -4.74 -12.72 -9.27
N ASP A 90 -6.02 -12.79 -9.58
CA ASP A 90 -6.68 -11.89 -10.52
C ASP A 90 -6.70 -10.43 -10.04
N VAL A 91 -6.44 -10.19 -8.74
CA VAL A 91 -6.35 -8.84 -8.18
C VAL A 91 -5.29 -7.99 -8.90
N ILE A 92 -4.23 -8.61 -9.42
CA ILE A 92 -3.18 -7.89 -10.18
C ILE A 92 -3.80 -7.24 -11.43
N GLY A 93 -4.60 -8.00 -12.20
CA GLY A 93 -5.29 -7.46 -13.38
C GLY A 93 -6.42 -6.48 -13.04
N TRP A 94 -7.14 -6.71 -11.92
CA TRP A 94 -8.15 -5.74 -11.47
C TRP A 94 -7.50 -4.42 -11.05
N PHE A 95 -6.37 -4.48 -10.34
CA PHE A 95 -5.62 -3.30 -9.92
C PHE A 95 -4.99 -2.58 -11.12
N GLU A 96 -4.39 -3.31 -12.06
CA GLU A 96 -3.87 -2.80 -13.31
C GLU A 96 -4.91 -1.97 -14.08
N ASN A 97 -6.10 -2.54 -14.27
CA ASN A 97 -7.20 -1.85 -14.95
C ASN A 97 -7.67 -0.60 -14.17
N TYR A 98 -7.77 -0.69 -12.85
CA TYR A 98 -8.10 0.43 -12.00
C TYR A 98 -7.08 1.57 -12.15
N VAL A 99 -5.79 1.28 -12.03
CA VAL A 99 -4.70 2.26 -12.20
C VAL A 99 -4.74 2.88 -13.59
N ALA A 100 -4.92 2.06 -14.64
CA ALA A 100 -4.98 2.54 -16.01
C ALA A 100 -6.10 3.55 -16.25
N ILE A 101 -7.27 3.32 -15.65
CA ILE A 101 -8.40 4.25 -15.79
C ILE A 101 -8.16 5.53 -14.98
N CYS A 102 -7.64 5.43 -13.75
CA CYS A 102 -7.31 6.59 -12.94
C CYS A 102 -6.28 7.48 -13.62
N THR A 103 -5.19 6.89 -14.12
CA THR A 103 -4.10 7.64 -14.74
C THR A 103 -4.49 8.26 -16.08
N LYS A 104 -5.32 7.59 -16.88
CA LYS A 104 -5.87 8.18 -18.12
C LYS A 104 -6.80 9.35 -17.87
N ARG A 105 -7.53 9.35 -16.75
CA ARG A 105 -8.48 10.42 -16.42
C ARG A 105 -7.82 11.62 -15.76
N LEU A 106 -6.83 11.38 -14.90
CA LEU A 106 -6.30 12.38 -13.97
C LEU A 106 -4.83 12.72 -14.20
N GLY A 107 -4.14 11.93 -15.05
CA GLY A 107 -2.70 12.07 -15.28
C GLY A 107 -2.29 13.28 -16.11
N ASP A 108 -3.24 14.03 -16.65
CA ASP A 108 -3.02 15.33 -17.27
C ASP A 108 -2.75 16.43 -16.23
N ARG A 109 -3.16 16.23 -14.98
CA ARG A 109 -3.11 17.20 -13.86
C ARG A 109 -2.29 16.69 -12.66
N VAL A 110 -2.12 15.40 -12.51
CA VAL A 110 -1.34 14.78 -11.42
C VAL A 110 -0.08 14.16 -12.00
N THR A 111 1.08 14.57 -11.47
CA THR A 111 2.39 14.02 -11.82
C THR A 111 2.97 13.15 -10.72
N ASN A 112 2.61 13.39 -9.45
CA ASN A 112 3.13 12.67 -8.29
C ASN A 112 2.20 11.54 -7.86
N TRP A 113 2.65 10.29 -8.03
CA TRP A 113 1.85 9.10 -7.80
C TRP A 113 2.49 8.18 -6.78
N MET A 114 1.69 7.76 -5.79
CA MET A 114 2.02 6.69 -4.88
C MET A 114 1.15 5.48 -5.20
N VAL A 115 1.77 4.35 -5.54
CA VAL A 115 1.02 3.17 -5.99
C VAL A 115 0.26 2.53 -4.83
N LEU A 116 0.95 2.19 -3.75
CA LEU A 116 0.37 1.56 -2.57
C LEU A 116 0.76 2.32 -1.31
N ASN A 117 -0.16 2.35 -0.35
CA ASN A 117 0.16 2.78 1.02
C ASN A 117 0.39 1.58 1.92
N GLU A 118 1.61 1.49 2.49
CA GLU A 118 1.99 0.56 3.55
C GLU A 118 1.57 -0.90 3.31
N PRO A 119 2.17 -1.60 2.35
CA PRO A 119 1.81 -2.99 2.04
C PRO A 119 1.84 -3.92 3.26
N MET A 120 2.80 -3.74 4.18
CA MET A 120 2.89 -4.55 5.39
C MET A 120 1.71 -4.30 6.33
N ALA A 121 1.21 -3.06 6.43
CA ALA A 121 0.10 -2.75 7.32
C ALA A 121 -1.18 -3.50 6.88
N PHE A 122 -1.64 -3.34 5.62
CA PHE A 122 -2.87 -3.98 5.22
C PHE A 122 -2.74 -5.48 4.99
N CYS A 123 -1.60 -5.98 4.49
CA CYS A 123 -1.37 -7.42 4.35
C CYS A 123 -1.17 -8.10 5.72
N GLY A 124 -0.36 -7.51 6.60
CA GLY A 124 -0.09 -8.06 7.92
C GLY A 124 -1.32 -8.03 8.82
N ALA A 125 -1.93 -6.87 8.97
CA ALA A 125 -3.09 -6.72 9.84
C ALA A 125 -4.37 -7.32 9.25
N GLY A 126 -4.57 -7.26 7.91
CA GLY A 126 -5.79 -7.74 7.27
C GLY A 126 -5.78 -9.21 6.87
N TYR A 127 -4.61 -9.80 6.55
CA TYR A 127 -4.50 -11.16 6.00
C TYR A 127 -3.65 -12.12 6.85
N PHE A 128 -2.93 -11.62 7.88
CA PHE A 128 -2.19 -12.46 8.82
C PHE A 128 -2.78 -12.44 10.22
N LEU A 129 -3.01 -11.25 10.78
CA LEU A 129 -3.50 -11.05 12.14
C LEU A 129 -5.03 -10.97 12.25
N GLY A 130 -5.72 -10.56 11.18
CA GLY A 130 -7.16 -10.38 11.17
C GLY A 130 -7.65 -9.14 11.95
N MET A 131 -6.77 -8.19 12.23
CA MET A 131 -7.07 -6.98 12.99
C MET A 131 -7.68 -5.85 12.14
N HIS A 132 -7.37 -5.85 10.84
CA HIS A 132 -7.95 -4.94 9.85
C HIS A 132 -8.85 -5.72 8.89
N ALA A 133 -9.68 -4.99 8.13
CA ALA A 133 -10.39 -5.60 7.02
C ALA A 133 -9.40 -6.25 6.04
N PRO A 134 -9.73 -7.42 5.48
CA PRO A 134 -10.98 -8.17 5.55
C PRO A 134 -11.09 -9.12 6.74
N GLY A 135 -10.18 -9.09 7.71
CA GLY A 135 -10.22 -9.92 8.91
C GLY A 135 -9.74 -11.37 8.68
N ARG A 136 -9.01 -11.63 7.62
CA ARG A 136 -8.44 -12.96 7.35
C ARG A 136 -7.22 -13.21 8.22
N THR A 137 -6.98 -14.47 8.55
CA THR A 137 -5.88 -14.85 9.43
C THR A 137 -4.98 -15.91 8.80
N GLY A 138 -3.77 -16.00 9.34
CA GLY A 138 -2.85 -17.09 9.11
C GLY A 138 -1.92 -16.91 7.92
N ARG A 139 -0.85 -17.70 7.98
CA ARG A 139 0.29 -17.61 7.05
C ARG A 139 -0.10 -17.78 5.57
N LYS A 140 -0.99 -18.75 5.26
CA LYS A 140 -1.38 -19.03 3.86
C LYS A 140 -2.08 -17.84 3.21
N SER A 141 -2.95 -17.16 3.97
CA SER A 141 -3.64 -15.96 3.50
C SER A 141 -2.66 -14.81 3.29
N PHE A 142 -1.76 -14.58 4.26
CA PHE A 142 -0.74 -13.54 4.18
C PHE A 142 0.21 -13.72 2.99
N VAL A 143 0.75 -14.93 2.80
CA VAL A 143 1.71 -15.21 1.72
C VAL A 143 1.13 -14.92 0.35
N LYS A 144 -0.11 -15.34 0.09
CA LYS A 144 -0.81 -15.06 -1.17
C LYS A 144 -1.07 -13.57 -1.37
N ALA A 145 -1.59 -12.90 -0.33
CA ALA A 145 -1.84 -11.48 -0.38
C ALA A 145 -0.53 -10.69 -0.60
N ALA A 146 0.53 -11.05 0.10
CA ALA A 146 1.82 -10.38 0.00
C ALA A 146 2.45 -10.51 -1.40
N LEU A 147 2.44 -11.70 -2.00
CA LEU A 147 2.94 -11.89 -3.36
C LEU A 147 2.15 -11.05 -4.37
N ASN A 148 0.82 -11.14 -4.33
CA ASN A 148 -0.04 -10.41 -5.25
C ASN A 148 0.09 -8.89 -5.07
N THR A 149 0.27 -8.42 -3.83
CA THR A 149 0.53 -7.01 -3.52
C THR A 149 1.87 -6.53 -4.08
N SER A 150 2.95 -7.31 -3.92
CA SER A 150 4.25 -6.96 -4.47
C SER A 150 4.22 -6.89 -6.00
N LEU A 151 3.54 -7.82 -6.66
CA LEU A 151 3.36 -7.81 -8.13
C LEU A 151 2.45 -6.66 -8.59
N SER A 152 1.44 -6.31 -7.80
CA SER A 152 0.57 -5.18 -8.12
C SER A 152 1.29 -3.84 -7.95
N LEU A 153 2.25 -3.75 -7.03
CA LEU A 153 3.09 -2.56 -6.87
C LEU A 153 3.88 -2.28 -8.16
N SER A 154 4.61 -3.26 -8.68
CA SER A 154 5.37 -3.10 -9.92
C SER A 154 4.46 -2.85 -11.12
N THR A 155 3.41 -3.66 -11.28
CA THR A 155 2.43 -3.49 -12.37
C THR A 155 1.79 -2.10 -12.34
N GLY A 156 1.40 -1.60 -11.15
CA GLY A 156 0.83 -0.27 -11.01
C GLY A 156 1.82 0.84 -11.36
N ALA A 157 3.08 0.72 -10.97
CA ALA A 157 4.13 1.66 -11.34
C ALA A 157 4.33 1.72 -12.86
N ASP A 158 4.39 0.56 -13.51
CA ASP A 158 4.53 0.45 -14.98
C ASP A 158 3.35 1.12 -15.69
N VAL A 159 2.13 0.89 -15.24
CA VAL A 159 0.92 1.49 -15.83
C VAL A 159 0.92 3.02 -15.67
N VAL A 160 1.30 3.55 -14.50
CA VAL A 160 1.44 4.99 -14.31
C VAL A 160 2.47 5.56 -15.29
N ARG A 161 3.64 4.91 -15.39
CA ARG A 161 4.74 5.33 -16.29
C ARG A 161 4.31 5.37 -17.77
N GLN A 162 3.45 4.44 -18.17
CA GLN A 162 2.94 4.35 -19.53
C GLN A 162 1.93 5.46 -19.88
N HIS A 163 1.14 5.90 -18.90
CA HIS A 163 0.01 6.80 -19.18
C HIS A 163 0.27 8.26 -18.78
N VAL A 164 1.19 8.53 -17.89
CA VAL A 164 1.45 9.88 -17.35
C VAL A 164 2.83 10.34 -17.80
N ALA A 165 2.86 11.38 -18.63
CA ALA A 165 4.11 12.02 -19.03
C ALA A 165 4.81 12.65 -17.81
N ASN A 166 6.11 12.41 -17.66
CA ASN A 166 6.92 12.91 -16.55
C ASN A 166 6.40 12.50 -15.15
N ALA A 167 5.76 11.32 -15.06
CA ALA A 167 5.31 10.80 -13.78
C ALA A 167 6.47 10.65 -12.79
N TYR A 168 6.28 11.12 -11.58
CA TYR A 168 7.17 10.88 -10.43
C TYR A 168 6.48 9.87 -9.52
N ILE A 169 6.98 8.64 -9.53
CA ILE A 169 6.27 7.46 -9.04
C ILE A 169 6.97 6.92 -7.80
N GLY A 170 6.20 6.66 -6.75
CA GLY A 170 6.69 6.01 -5.55
C GLY A 170 5.67 5.10 -4.91
N SER A 171 6.01 4.62 -3.73
CA SER A 171 5.11 3.92 -2.82
C SER A 171 5.52 4.21 -1.40
N THR A 172 4.58 4.13 -0.46
CA THR A 172 4.90 4.37 0.93
C THR A 172 5.02 3.07 1.70
N PHE A 173 5.99 3.04 2.60
CA PHE A 173 6.27 1.90 3.48
C PHE A 173 6.23 2.38 4.93
N SER A 174 5.46 1.67 5.77
CA SER A 174 5.54 1.83 7.21
C SER A 174 6.83 1.19 7.68
N MET A 175 7.66 1.96 8.37
CA MET A 175 8.94 1.52 8.89
C MET A 175 9.11 1.97 10.33
N SER A 176 9.60 1.08 11.17
CA SER A 176 9.92 1.37 12.56
C SER A 176 11.42 1.24 12.79
N HIS A 177 11.97 2.08 13.66
CA HIS A 177 13.29 1.80 14.18
C HIS A 177 13.21 0.56 15.08
N VAL A 178 13.89 -0.51 14.71
CA VAL A 178 13.86 -1.78 15.43
C VAL A 178 15.18 -1.95 16.19
N GLU A 179 15.11 -2.10 17.51
CA GLU A 179 16.28 -2.30 18.35
C GLU A 179 16.09 -3.48 19.34
N PRO A 180 17.15 -4.24 19.66
CA PRO A 180 17.07 -5.29 20.65
C PRO A 180 16.99 -4.70 22.07
N ILE A 181 16.20 -5.33 22.95
CA ILE A 181 16.10 -4.90 24.37
C ILE A 181 17.44 -5.08 25.12
N SER A 182 18.31 -5.97 24.66
CA SER A 182 19.62 -6.20 25.24
C SER A 182 20.65 -6.59 24.17
N ASN A 183 21.94 -6.55 24.54
CA ASN A 183 23.05 -6.95 23.68
C ASN A 183 23.19 -8.49 23.55
N SER A 184 22.26 -9.30 24.07
CA SER A 184 22.29 -10.73 23.90
C SER A 184 22.15 -11.12 22.43
N GLU A 185 22.83 -12.17 21.98
CA GLU A 185 22.71 -12.65 20.60
C GLU A 185 21.26 -13.01 20.24
N LYS A 186 20.50 -13.57 21.20
CA LYS A 186 19.08 -13.94 20.99
C LYS A 186 18.21 -12.72 20.73
N ASP A 187 18.38 -11.64 21.49
CA ASP A 187 17.61 -10.42 21.30
C ASP A 187 17.98 -9.70 20.00
N ARG A 188 19.27 -9.65 19.65
CA ARG A 188 19.73 -9.11 18.37
C ARG A 188 19.14 -9.87 17.18
N LEU A 189 19.20 -11.21 17.19
CA LEU A 189 18.59 -12.03 16.14
C LEU A 189 17.06 -11.89 16.07
N ALA A 190 16.40 -11.68 17.21
CA ALA A 190 14.97 -11.41 17.24
C ALA A 190 14.65 -10.05 16.61
N ALA A 191 15.42 -9.01 16.95
CA ALA A 191 15.27 -7.69 16.35
C ALA A 191 15.51 -7.70 14.84
N GLU A 192 16.56 -8.36 14.36
CA GLU A 192 16.81 -8.51 12.92
C GLU A 192 15.67 -9.21 12.18
N LYS A 193 14.98 -10.18 12.79
CA LYS A 193 13.81 -10.82 12.17
C LYS A 193 12.61 -9.89 12.11
N VAL A 194 12.41 -9.10 13.16
CA VAL A 194 11.34 -8.10 13.19
C VAL A 194 11.59 -7.02 12.13
N ASP A 195 12.84 -6.56 12.01
CA ASP A 195 13.26 -5.62 10.97
C ASP A 195 13.03 -6.17 9.56
N ASP A 196 13.49 -7.42 9.30
CA ASP A 196 13.24 -8.10 8.03
C ASP A 196 11.74 -8.21 7.71
N LEU A 197 10.88 -8.44 8.72
CA LEU A 197 9.44 -8.58 8.53
C LEU A 197 8.75 -7.23 8.33
N LEU A 198 8.98 -6.27 9.22
CA LEU A 198 8.25 -5.00 9.22
C LEU A 198 8.76 -4.05 8.13
N ASN A 199 10.07 -3.93 8.00
CA ASN A 199 10.70 -2.92 7.17
C ASN A 199 11.08 -3.44 5.77
N LEU A 200 11.59 -4.67 5.68
CA LEU A 200 12.24 -5.14 4.45
C LEU A 200 11.40 -6.08 3.59
N PHE A 201 10.36 -6.70 4.17
CA PHE A 201 9.62 -7.77 3.49
C PHE A 201 8.96 -7.33 2.18
N PHE A 202 8.44 -6.12 2.10
CA PHE A 202 7.91 -5.54 0.86
C PHE A 202 8.90 -4.62 0.13
N LEU A 203 9.77 -3.96 0.86
CA LEU A 203 10.74 -3.03 0.27
C LEU A 203 11.78 -3.78 -0.58
N TYR A 204 12.32 -4.88 -0.08
CA TYR A 204 13.38 -5.61 -0.79
C TYR A 204 12.91 -6.16 -2.14
N PRO A 205 11.75 -6.84 -2.27
CA PRO A 205 11.25 -7.25 -3.58
C PRO A 205 11.05 -6.06 -4.53
N ALA A 206 10.49 -4.96 -4.04
CA ALA A 206 10.29 -3.75 -4.85
C ALA A 206 11.60 -3.17 -5.39
N LEU A 207 12.71 -3.33 -4.64
CA LEU A 207 14.07 -2.93 -5.06
C LEU A 207 14.82 -4.02 -5.84
N GLY A 208 14.16 -5.13 -6.19
CA GLY A 208 14.78 -6.24 -6.93
C GLY A 208 15.72 -7.13 -6.10
N LYS A 209 15.67 -7.05 -4.76
CA LYS A 209 16.50 -7.83 -3.84
C LYS A 209 15.87 -9.15 -3.40
N GLY A 210 14.63 -9.45 -3.85
CA GLY A 210 13.87 -10.62 -3.40
C GLY A 210 13.40 -10.52 -1.95
N TYR A 211 12.65 -11.52 -1.48
CA TYR A 211 12.16 -11.54 -0.10
C TYR A 211 13.26 -11.90 0.90
N PRO A 212 13.30 -11.31 2.12
CA PRO A 212 14.35 -11.58 3.13
C PRO A 212 14.09 -12.90 3.88
N LEU A 213 14.00 -14.03 3.17
CA LEU A 213 13.57 -15.33 3.70
C LEU A 213 14.65 -16.04 4.54
N LYS A 214 15.90 -15.57 4.51
CA LYS A 214 16.99 -16.19 5.29
C LYS A 214 16.62 -16.29 6.78
N ARG A 215 16.04 -15.21 7.34
CA ARG A 215 15.58 -15.17 8.73
C ARG A 215 14.08 -15.44 8.88
N LEU A 216 13.29 -15.25 7.82
CA LEU A 216 11.83 -15.44 7.79
C LEU A 216 11.44 -16.78 7.13
N LYS A 217 12.13 -17.87 7.50
CA LYS A 217 11.91 -19.20 6.90
C LYS A 217 10.45 -19.67 6.95
N PHE A 218 9.67 -19.22 7.94
CA PHE A 218 8.26 -19.56 8.05
C PHE A 218 7.40 -18.96 6.93
N LEU A 219 7.92 -17.98 6.18
CA LEU A 219 7.27 -17.38 5.01
C LEU A 219 7.81 -17.93 3.68
N SER A 220 8.71 -18.92 3.69
CA SER A 220 9.32 -19.44 2.44
C SER A 220 8.31 -20.01 1.45
N SER A 221 7.12 -20.41 1.90
CA SER A 221 6.04 -20.85 1.00
C SER A 221 5.53 -19.74 0.04
N ILE A 222 5.99 -18.50 0.17
CA ILE A 222 5.74 -17.46 -0.84
C ILE A 222 6.38 -17.82 -2.18
N LEU A 223 7.50 -18.55 -2.18
CA LEU A 223 8.15 -19.03 -3.39
C LEU A 223 7.31 -20.09 -4.11
N ASP A 224 6.56 -20.91 -3.37
CA ASP A 224 5.67 -21.94 -3.94
C ASP A 224 4.44 -21.33 -4.63
N GLU A 225 4.06 -20.11 -4.27
CA GLU A 225 2.94 -19.38 -4.89
C GLU A 225 3.38 -18.59 -6.14
N MET A 226 4.69 -18.47 -6.39
CA MET A 226 5.22 -17.77 -7.57
C MET A 226 5.00 -18.58 -8.84
N LYS A 227 4.71 -17.89 -9.92
CA LYS A 227 4.69 -18.44 -11.28
C LYS A 227 6.01 -18.10 -12.00
N PRO A 228 6.38 -18.85 -13.05
CA PRO A 228 7.54 -18.50 -13.85
C PRO A 228 7.50 -17.05 -14.33
N GLY A 229 8.58 -16.32 -14.08
CA GLY A 229 8.73 -14.91 -14.44
C GLY A 229 8.31 -13.91 -13.34
N ASP A 230 7.63 -14.33 -12.25
CA ASP A 230 7.24 -13.43 -11.18
C ASP A 230 8.43 -12.77 -10.49
N GLU A 231 9.53 -13.51 -10.30
CA GLU A 231 10.75 -13.00 -9.68
C GLU A 231 11.26 -11.71 -10.36
N ASN A 232 11.23 -11.69 -11.69
CA ASN A 232 11.66 -10.52 -12.47
C ASN A 232 10.63 -9.37 -12.40
N ARG A 233 9.37 -9.69 -12.12
CA ARG A 233 8.27 -8.72 -12.02
C ARG A 233 8.13 -8.10 -10.64
N LEU A 234 8.83 -8.58 -9.62
CA LEU A 234 8.76 -8.00 -8.27
C LEU A 234 9.38 -6.60 -8.20
N LYS A 235 10.42 -6.35 -9.01
CA LYS A 235 11.09 -5.05 -9.04
C LYS A 235 10.15 -3.99 -9.61
N ALA A 236 9.96 -2.90 -8.87
CA ALA A 236 9.19 -1.74 -9.28
C ALA A 236 10.12 -0.59 -9.66
N GLU A 237 9.88 0.05 -10.79
CA GLU A 237 10.63 1.23 -11.22
C GLU A 237 10.07 2.48 -10.50
N LEU A 238 10.56 2.69 -9.28
CA LEU A 238 10.17 3.80 -8.42
C LEU A 238 11.20 4.94 -8.48
N ASP A 239 10.71 6.18 -8.50
CA ASP A 239 11.55 7.39 -8.46
C ASP A 239 11.80 7.85 -7.01
N PHE A 240 10.92 7.47 -6.08
CA PHE A 240 11.05 7.77 -4.66
C PHE A 240 10.43 6.70 -3.78
N ILE A 241 10.80 6.73 -2.51
CA ILE A 241 10.19 5.93 -1.44
C ILE A 241 9.62 6.88 -0.39
N GLY A 242 8.32 6.74 -0.11
CA GLY A 242 7.69 7.40 1.02
C GLY A 242 7.91 6.61 2.29
N LEU A 243 8.55 7.19 3.28
CA LEU A 243 8.79 6.57 4.56
C LEU A 243 7.79 7.10 5.59
N GLN A 244 7.05 6.20 6.23
CA GLN A 244 6.12 6.50 7.32
C GLN A 244 6.65 5.87 8.60
N ASN A 245 7.11 6.70 9.54
CA ASN A 245 7.63 6.27 10.84
C ASN A 245 6.79 6.87 11.96
N TYR A 246 6.26 6.01 12.83
CA TYR A 246 5.42 6.43 13.95
C TYR A 246 6.07 6.15 15.31
N THR A 247 6.72 4.99 15.43
CA THR A 247 7.26 4.48 16.70
C THR A 247 8.58 3.77 16.47
N ARG A 248 9.26 3.45 17.58
CA ARG A 248 10.33 2.49 17.60
C ARG A 248 9.82 1.19 18.24
N GLU A 249 10.41 0.07 17.83
CA GLU A 249 10.11 -1.26 18.33
C GLU A 249 11.29 -1.79 19.14
N VAL A 250 11.08 -1.99 20.46
CA VAL A 250 12.08 -2.58 21.35
C VAL A 250 11.80 -4.08 21.44
N VAL A 251 12.66 -4.89 20.84
CA VAL A 251 12.41 -6.31 20.61
C VAL A 251 13.16 -7.19 21.60
N LYS A 252 12.40 -8.11 22.22
CA LYS A 252 12.93 -9.19 23.08
C LYS A 252 12.69 -10.54 22.43
N HIS A 253 13.67 -11.44 22.54
CA HIS A 253 13.47 -12.85 22.17
C HIS A 253 12.34 -13.48 23.00
N SER A 254 11.43 -14.18 22.35
CA SER A 254 10.31 -14.87 22.99
C SER A 254 10.19 -16.32 22.52
N TRP A 255 10.15 -17.26 23.46
CA TRP A 255 9.93 -18.67 23.15
C TRP A 255 8.46 -18.99 22.84
N ILE A 256 7.54 -18.21 23.42
CA ILE A 256 6.10 -18.45 23.32
C ILE A 256 5.48 -17.82 22.07
N THR A 257 6.12 -16.82 21.47
CA THR A 257 5.62 -16.22 20.23
C THR A 257 5.96 -17.13 19.05
N PRO A 258 4.96 -17.71 18.38
CA PRO A 258 5.21 -18.66 17.30
C PRO A 258 5.89 -17.96 16.10
N PHE A 259 6.65 -18.72 15.32
CA PHE A 259 7.31 -18.33 14.07
C PHE A 259 8.39 -17.26 14.23
N ILE A 260 8.02 -16.03 14.61
CA ILE A 260 8.97 -14.91 14.70
C ILE A 260 9.89 -15.05 15.92
N LYS A 261 9.43 -15.69 17.00
CA LYS A 261 10.13 -15.83 18.29
C LYS A 261 10.62 -14.50 18.85
N ALA A 262 9.80 -13.46 18.73
CA ALA A 262 10.04 -12.13 19.22
C ALA A 262 8.79 -11.55 19.86
N SER A 263 8.94 -10.68 20.84
CA SER A 263 7.88 -9.79 21.38
C SER A 263 8.36 -8.35 21.30
N MET A 264 7.46 -7.48 21.01
CA MET A 264 7.62 -6.02 20.99
C MET A 264 6.92 -5.43 22.20
#